data_46926a0fb383a4f5b85e05dc57f27165
#
_entry.id   46926a0fb383a4f5b85e05dc57f27165
#
_cell.length_a   1.000
_cell.length_b   1.000
_cell.length_c   1.000
_cell.angle_alpha   90.00
_cell.angle_beta   90.00
_cell.angle_gamma   90.00
#
_symmetry.space_group_name_H-M   'P 1'
#
loop_
_entity.id
_entity.type
_entity.pdbx_description
1 polymer ?
#
loop_
_entity_poly.entity_id
_entity_poly.type
_entity_poly.pdbx_seq_one_letter_code
_entity_poly.pdbx_strand_id
1 'polypeptide(L)'
;MEQSIYQLSLIVTGILNIIMGLYLLLGNYRYKKYPIYYMARICTTIWVLAFGIGYQLHAIFMWRFTWPTAASALTASYFHLAGICFSWGYTSLLNPRYLTRSIKIRDISIFVFGLAAYWTVPLIWHDAPLYTLLSYCVFFGYAAYVAFVFYHTYSQVSMRLMKMSLGNVRDFVRWMQVCTDLIILFGFGSVVITALFPNDSLPFVLLLFAGVGMFSYMVYSIENYGKVIDPATRATLDVSMQRQKRKKV
;
A
#
# COMPACT_ATOMS: atom_id res chain seq x y z
N MET A 1 -2.35 19.79 26.14
CA MET A 1 -1.50 18.59 26.27
C MET A 1 -1.78 17.56 25.17
N GLU A 2 -3.02 17.13 24.95
CA GLU A 2 -3.37 16.12 23.94
C GLU A 2 -3.01 16.51 22.49
N GLN A 3 -3.28 17.76 22.09
CA GLN A 3 -2.90 18.26 20.76
C GLN A 3 -1.39 18.17 20.52
N SER A 4 -0.59 18.50 21.53
CA SER A 4 0.88 18.44 21.43
C SER A 4 1.38 17.00 21.30
N ILE A 5 0.76 16.05 22.01
CA ILE A 5 1.07 14.61 21.90
C ILE A 5 0.70 14.10 20.52
N TYR A 6 -0.48 14.45 20.01
CA TYR A 6 -0.92 14.07 18.68
C TYR A 6 0.02 14.63 17.59
N GLN A 7 0.37 15.93 17.67
CA GLN A 7 1.30 16.56 16.73
C GLN A 7 2.67 15.90 16.75
N LEU A 8 3.23 15.66 17.94
CA LEU A 8 4.51 14.97 18.08
C LEU A 8 4.46 13.56 17.50
N SER A 9 3.37 12.83 17.74
CA SER A 9 3.18 11.48 17.18
C SER A 9 3.14 11.49 15.65
N LEU A 10 2.48 12.47 15.01
CA LEU A 10 2.48 12.66 13.57
C LEU A 10 3.89 12.95 13.04
N ILE A 11 4.65 13.83 13.70
CA ILE A 11 6.02 14.14 13.30
C ILE A 11 6.89 12.89 13.37
N VAL A 12 6.89 12.20 14.50
CA VAL A 12 7.74 11.02 14.72
C VAL A 12 7.38 9.89 13.73
N THR A 13 6.10 9.55 13.63
CA THR A 13 5.64 8.46 12.74
C THR A 13 5.82 8.83 11.27
N GLY A 14 5.63 10.10 10.90
CA GLY A 14 5.89 10.59 9.54
C GLY A 14 7.36 10.51 9.17
N ILE A 15 8.28 10.91 10.07
CA ILE A 15 9.73 10.78 9.85
C ILE A 15 10.12 9.30 9.68
N LEU A 16 9.62 8.41 10.54
CA LEU A 16 9.89 6.97 10.44
C LEU A 16 9.45 6.40 9.08
N ASN A 17 8.26 6.78 8.61
CA ASN A 17 7.77 6.36 7.30
C ASN A 17 8.63 6.93 6.16
N ILE A 18 9.06 8.18 6.24
CA ILE A 18 9.96 8.79 5.25
C ILE A 18 11.30 8.05 5.22
N ILE A 19 11.89 7.74 6.37
CA ILE A 19 13.14 6.97 6.45
C ILE A 19 12.96 5.59 5.80
N MET A 20 11.88 4.86 6.10
CA MET A 20 11.59 3.57 5.50
C MET A 20 11.41 3.67 3.97
N GLY A 21 10.69 4.68 3.49
CA GLY A 21 10.51 4.93 2.06
C GLY A 21 11.82 5.25 1.35
N LEU A 22 12.66 6.10 1.93
CA LEU A 22 13.99 6.42 1.40
C LEU A 22 14.92 5.20 1.40
N TYR A 23 14.88 4.38 2.45
CA TYR A 23 15.63 3.12 2.49
C TYR A 23 15.28 2.20 1.31
N LEU A 24 13.98 2.02 1.03
CA LEU A 24 13.55 1.24 -0.14
C LEU A 24 14.00 1.90 -1.46
N LEU A 25 13.86 3.23 -1.56
CA LEU A 25 14.19 3.99 -2.77
C LEU A 25 15.66 3.83 -3.14
N LEU A 26 16.56 3.98 -2.18
CA LEU A 26 17.99 3.85 -2.38
C LEU A 26 18.40 2.43 -2.79
N GLY A 27 17.70 1.41 -2.29
CA GLY A 27 17.95 0.01 -2.66
C GLY A 27 17.38 -0.42 -4.02
N ASN A 28 16.50 0.37 -4.61
CA ASN A 28 15.73 -0.06 -5.79
C ASN A 28 16.57 -0.32 -7.04
N TYR A 29 17.68 0.42 -7.24
CA TYR A 29 18.53 0.26 -8.44
C TYR A 29 19.08 -1.16 -8.62
N ARG A 30 19.27 -1.90 -7.53
CA ARG A 30 19.79 -3.29 -7.55
C ARG A 30 18.83 -4.27 -8.23
N TYR A 31 17.54 -3.93 -8.25
CA TYR A 31 16.47 -4.83 -8.69
C TYR A 31 15.89 -4.49 -10.07
N LYS A 32 16.48 -3.54 -10.80
CA LYS A 32 16.02 -3.16 -12.16
C LYS A 32 15.92 -4.33 -13.14
N LYS A 33 16.75 -5.38 -12.94
CA LYS A 33 16.73 -6.60 -13.76
C LYS A 33 15.47 -7.47 -13.54
N TYR A 34 14.69 -7.22 -12.47
CA TYR A 34 13.46 -7.92 -12.14
C TYR A 34 12.26 -6.96 -12.22
N PRO A 35 11.72 -6.67 -13.41
CA PRO A 35 10.82 -5.54 -13.63
C PRO A 35 9.56 -5.59 -12.76
N ILE A 36 8.99 -6.78 -12.51
CA ILE A 36 7.78 -6.94 -11.69
C ILE A 36 8.09 -6.66 -10.22
N TYR A 37 9.17 -7.23 -9.71
CA TYR A 37 9.59 -6.98 -8.34
C TYR A 37 10.05 -5.53 -8.14
N TYR A 38 10.77 -4.97 -9.11
CA TYR A 38 11.15 -3.57 -9.12
C TYR A 38 9.92 -2.64 -9.04
N MET A 39 8.88 -2.94 -9.84
CA MET A 39 7.60 -2.20 -9.78
C MET A 39 6.95 -2.30 -8.39
N ALA A 40 6.91 -3.50 -7.81
CA ALA A 40 6.33 -3.69 -6.48
C ALA A 40 7.10 -2.88 -5.41
N ARG A 41 8.43 -2.85 -5.48
CA ARG A 41 9.25 -2.01 -4.58
C ARG A 41 8.97 -0.52 -4.77
N ILE A 42 8.89 -0.04 -6.02
CA ILE A 42 8.57 1.37 -6.31
C ILE A 42 7.18 1.71 -5.77
N CYS A 43 6.18 0.87 -6.00
CA CYS A 43 4.84 1.06 -5.46
C CYS A 43 4.83 1.14 -3.93
N THR A 44 5.55 0.23 -3.24
CA THR A 44 5.68 0.26 -1.78
C THR A 44 6.41 1.53 -1.32
N THR A 45 7.46 1.95 -2.02
CA THR A 45 8.19 3.20 -1.75
C THR A 45 7.27 4.42 -1.83
N ILE A 46 6.53 4.57 -2.94
CA ILE A 46 5.60 5.68 -3.16
C ILE A 46 4.54 5.72 -2.06
N TRP A 47 3.99 4.58 -1.74
CA TRP A 47 2.97 4.46 -0.71
C TRP A 47 3.49 4.87 0.67
N VAL A 48 4.60 4.28 1.15
CA VAL A 48 5.18 4.59 2.46
C VAL A 48 5.58 6.07 2.56
N LEU A 49 6.16 6.65 1.48
CA LEU A 49 6.48 8.07 1.41
C LEU A 49 5.22 8.96 1.44
N ALA A 50 4.15 8.56 0.73
CA ALA A 50 2.90 9.31 0.73
C ALA A 50 2.29 9.42 2.13
N PHE A 51 2.32 8.33 2.92
CA PHE A 51 1.89 8.37 4.31
C PHE A 51 2.83 9.22 5.18
N GLY A 52 4.15 9.08 5.01
CA GLY A 52 5.12 9.90 5.71
C GLY A 52 4.89 11.40 5.47
N ILE A 53 4.75 11.81 4.21
CA ILE A 53 4.49 13.20 3.82
C ILE A 53 3.10 13.64 4.31
N GLY A 54 2.07 12.80 4.16
CA GLY A 54 0.72 13.07 4.63
C GLY A 54 0.69 13.34 6.14
N TYR A 55 1.41 12.57 6.94
CA TYR A 55 1.51 12.78 8.39
C TYR A 55 2.25 14.10 8.73
N GLN A 56 3.30 14.47 7.97
CA GLN A 56 3.95 15.76 8.15
C GLN A 56 3.02 16.95 7.82
N LEU A 57 2.23 16.83 6.73
CA LEU A 57 1.23 17.85 6.40
C LEU A 57 0.17 17.98 7.50
N HIS A 58 -0.32 16.86 8.04
CA HIS A 58 -1.23 16.89 9.19
C HIS A 58 -0.59 17.51 10.44
N ALA A 59 0.69 17.28 10.70
CA ALA A 59 1.40 17.85 11.82
C ALA A 59 1.64 19.37 11.69
N ILE A 60 1.94 19.84 10.47
CA ILE A 60 2.21 21.26 10.19
C ILE A 60 0.90 22.06 10.26
N PHE A 61 -0.13 21.60 9.57
CA PHE A 61 -1.36 22.37 9.42
C PHE A 61 -2.37 22.12 10.52
N MET A 62 -2.25 21.01 11.25
CA MET A 62 -3.20 20.60 12.29
C MET A 62 -4.67 20.63 11.83
N TRP A 63 -4.91 20.32 10.55
CA TRP A 63 -6.22 20.41 9.90
C TRP A 63 -7.29 19.58 10.57
N ARG A 64 -6.93 18.54 11.29
CA ARG A 64 -7.91 17.79 12.09
C ARG A 64 -8.69 18.70 13.06
N PHE A 65 -8.03 19.74 13.61
CA PHE A 65 -8.63 20.67 14.57
C PHE A 65 -9.07 21.99 13.93
N THR A 66 -8.42 22.42 12.87
CA THR A 66 -8.66 23.69 12.20
C THR A 66 -9.54 23.57 10.96
N TRP A 67 -9.45 22.44 10.22
CA TRP A 67 -10.20 22.19 9.00
C TRP A 67 -10.43 20.69 8.77
N PRO A 68 -11.35 20.04 9.55
CA PRO A 68 -11.52 18.59 9.58
C PRO A 68 -11.85 17.95 8.22
N THR A 69 -12.64 18.65 7.37
CA THR A 69 -12.99 18.18 6.03
C THR A 69 -11.76 18.09 5.11
N ALA A 70 -10.86 19.05 5.17
CA ALA A 70 -9.58 19.01 4.43
C ALA A 70 -8.64 17.91 4.97
N ALA A 71 -8.58 17.72 6.30
CA ALA A 71 -7.84 16.63 6.91
C ALA A 71 -8.32 15.27 6.38
N SER A 72 -9.63 15.11 6.30
CA SER A 72 -10.26 13.91 5.77
C SER A 72 -9.99 13.71 4.27
N ALA A 73 -10.08 14.77 3.46
CA ALA A 73 -9.78 14.74 2.03
C ALA A 73 -8.31 14.35 1.76
N LEU A 74 -7.36 14.91 2.53
CA LEU A 74 -5.95 14.56 2.45
C LEU A 74 -5.74 13.08 2.81
N THR A 75 -6.36 12.63 3.90
CA THR A 75 -6.30 11.23 4.33
C THR A 75 -6.82 10.29 3.26
N ALA A 76 -8.01 10.54 2.70
CA ALA A 76 -8.56 9.75 1.61
C ALA A 76 -7.64 9.73 0.38
N SER A 77 -6.97 10.84 0.07
CA SER A 77 -6.07 10.96 -1.08
C SER A 77 -4.88 10.01 -0.97
N TYR A 78 -4.15 9.99 0.15
CA TYR A 78 -3.01 9.09 0.28
C TYR A 78 -3.41 7.64 0.52
N PHE A 79 -4.57 7.35 1.12
CA PHE A 79 -5.10 5.99 1.20
C PHE A 79 -5.51 5.46 -0.18
N HIS A 80 -6.13 6.29 -1.02
CA HIS A 80 -6.49 5.89 -2.39
C HIS A 80 -5.23 5.61 -3.23
N LEU A 81 -4.20 6.48 -3.14
CA LEU A 81 -2.90 6.25 -3.76
C LEU A 81 -2.28 4.94 -3.28
N ALA A 82 -2.38 4.63 -1.99
CA ALA A 82 -1.94 3.37 -1.42
C ALA A 82 -2.65 2.17 -2.04
N GLY A 83 -3.96 2.24 -2.23
CA GLY A 83 -4.75 1.21 -2.90
C GLY A 83 -4.26 0.92 -4.32
N ILE A 84 -3.94 1.97 -5.09
CA ILE A 84 -3.35 1.83 -6.44
C ILE A 84 -1.98 1.17 -6.37
N CYS A 85 -1.10 1.68 -5.51
CA CYS A 85 0.25 1.14 -5.33
C CYS A 85 0.21 -0.32 -4.88
N PHE A 86 -0.73 -0.67 -3.98
CA PHE A 86 -0.96 -2.04 -3.58
C PHE A 86 -1.41 -2.91 -4.77
N SER A 87 -2.42 -2.49 -5.51
CA SER A 87 -2.92 -3.20 -6.68
C SER A 87 -1.81 -3.44 -7.71
N TRP A 88 -1.07 -2.40 -8.07
CA TRP A 88 -0.01 -2.48 -9.08
C TRP A 88 1.20 -3.29 -8.61
N GLY A 89 1.59 -3.17 -7.35
CA GLY A 89 2.73 -3.86 -6.79
C GLY A 89 2.42 -5.32 -6.47
N TYR A 90 1.54 -5.54 -5.51
CA TYR A 90 1.34 -6.86 -4.90
C TYR A 90 0.56 -7.83 -5.80
N THR A 91 -0.49 -7.36 -6.49
CA THR A 91 -1.23 -8.21 -7.43
C THR A 91 -0.36 -8.59 -8.62
N SER A 92 0.54 -7.70 -9.08
CA SER A 92 1.49 -8.01 -10.16
C SER A 92 2.55 -9.04 -9.76
N LEU A 93 2.97 -9.09 -8.49
CA LEU A 93 3.85 -10.15 -7.99
C LEU A 93 3.21 -11.53 -8.10
N LEU A 94 1.90 -11.62 -7.88
CA LEU A 94 1.14 -12.87 -8.02
C LEU A 94 0.80 -13.18 -9.47
N ASN A 95 0.48 -12.17 -10.26
CA ASN A 95 0.12 -12.31 -11.68
C ASN A 95 0.92 -11.32 -12.55
N PRO A 96 2.02 -11.74 -13.16
CA PRO A 96 2.88 -10.88 -13.98
C PRO A 96 2.16 -10.18 -15.14
N ARG A 97 1.03 -10.72 -15.60
CA ARG A 97 0.23 -10.17 -16.71
C ARG A 97 -0.89 -9.24 -16.23
N TYR A 98 -1.02 -9.02 -14.93
CA TYR A 98 -2.10 -8.22 -14.36
C TYR A 98 -2.05 -6.76 -14.84
N LEU A 99 -0.91 -6.11 -14.78
CA LEU A 99 -0.77 -4.68 -15.00
C LEU A 99 -0.76 -4.29 -16.48
N THR A 100 -1.92 -4.34 -17.13
CA THR A 100 -2.12 -3.91 -18.51
C THR A 100 -2.26 -2.37 -18.61
N ARG A 101 -2.11 -1.84 -19.85
CA ARG A 101 -2.36 -0.40 -20.10
C ARG A 101 -3.78 0.02 -19.70
N SER A 102 -4.77 -0.81 -19.96
CA SER A 102 -6.17 -0.55 -19.61
C SER A 102 -6.37 -0.42 -18.10
N ILE A 103 -5.74 -1.31 -17.30
CA ILE A 103 -5.81 -1.26 -15.84
C ILE A 103 -5.16 0.02 -15.32
N LYS A 104 -4.00 0.40 -15.85
CA LYS A 104 -3.32 1.65 -15.46
C LYS A 104 -4.19 2.89 -15.73
N ILE A 105 -4.77 2.98 -16.93
CA ILE A 105 -5.65 4.10 -17.30
C ILE A 105 -6.88 4.13 -16.38
N ARG A 106 -7.53 3.00 -16.18
CA ARG A 106 -8.69 2.89 -15.28
C ARG A 106 -8.37 3.38 -13.86
N ASP A 107 -7.31 2.86 -13.26
CA ASP A 107 -6.94 3.16 -11.88
C ASP A 107 -6.55 4.63 -11.71
N ILE A 108 -5.79 5.19 -12.66
CA ILE A 108 -5.45 6.63 -12.67
C ILE A 108 -6.72 7.48 -12.84
N SER A 109 -7.64 7.10 -13.75
CA SER A 109 -8.89 7.84 -13.96
C SER A 109 -9.77 7.83 -12.70
N ILE A 110 -9.89 6.67 -12.02
CA ILE A 110 -10.65 6.57 -10.76
C ILE A 110 -9.96 7.41 -9.67
N PHE A 111 -8.63 7.43 -9.63
CA PHE A 111 -7.88 8.23 -8.66
C PHE A 111 -8.10 9.74 -8.88
N VAL A 112 -7.98 10.22 -10.11
CA VAL A 112 -8.20 11.64 -10.45
C VAL A 112 -9.64 12.05 -10.12
N PHE A 113 -10.61 11.21 -10.47
CA PHE A 113 -12.02 11.42 -10.10
C PHE A 113 -12.20 11.43 -8.58
N GLY A 114 -11.59 10.49 -7.87
CA GLY A 114 -11.62 10.42 -6.40
C GLY A 114 -11.01 11.67 -5.76
N LEU A 115 -9.84 12.12 -6.23
CA LEU A 115 -9.23 13.36 -5.74
C LEU A 115 -10.17 14.56 -5.93
N ALA A 116 -10.77 14.71 -7.12
CA ALA A 116 -11.73 15.76 -7.39
C ALA A 116 -12.91 15.66 -6.40
N ALA A 117 -13.47 14.48 -6.19
CA ALA A 117 -14.58 14.27 -5.25
C ALA A 117 -14.18 14.63 -3.79
N TYR A 118 -13.00 14.17 -3.31
CA TYR A 118 -12.57 14.44 -1.93
C TYR A 118 -12.34 15.92 -1.67
N TRP A 119 -11.68 16.63 -2.59
CA TRP A 119 -11.31 18.03 -2.41
C TRP A 119 -12.40 19.01 -2.76
N THR A 120 -13.42 18.62 -3.53
CA THR A 120 -14.60 19.45 -3.79
C THR A 120 -15.36 19.77 -2.49
N VAL A 121 -15.44 18.79 -1.55
CA VAL A 121 -16.15 18.99 -0.29
C VAL A 121 -15.56 20.13 0.53
N PRO A 122 -14.26 20.12 0.93
CA PRO A 122 -13.70 21.20 1.74
C PRO A 122 -13.62 22.53 1.00
N LEU A 123 -13.46 22.53 -0.33
CA LEU A 123 -13.27 23.76 -1.11
C LEU A 123 -14.57 24.46 -1.47
N ILE A 124 -15.66 23.73 -1.70
CA ILE A 124 -16.93 24.29 -2.22
C ILE A 124 -18.06 24.18 -1.19
N TRP A 125 -18.18 23.05 -0.49
CA TRP A 125 -19.36 22.75 0.36
C TRP A 125 -19.05 22.65 1.85
N HIS A 126 -18.22 23.46 2.36
CA HIS A 126 -17.56 23.60 3.66
C HIS A 126 -18.03 22.70 4.82
N ASP A 127 -19.27 22.24 4.96
CA ASP A 127 -19.76 21.36 6.03
C ASP A 127 -20.95 20.51 5.58
N ALA A 128 -20.79 19.76 4.50
CA ALA A 128 -21.85 18.91 3.99
C ALA A 128 -21.56 17.41 4.26
N PRO A 129 -21.97 16.83 5.40
CA PRO A 129 -21.61 15.46 5.80
C PRO A 129 -22.07 14.40 4.77
N LEU A 130 -23.21 14.63 4.10
CA LEU A 130 -23.67 13.74 3.04
C LEU A 130 -22.71 13.68 1.86
N TYR A 131 -22.20 14.84 1.40
CA TYR A 131 -21.24 14.89 0.29
C TYR A 131 -19.88 14.29 0.68
N THR A 132 -19.44 14.47 1.94
CA THR A 132 -18.26 13.80 2.48
C THR A 132 -18.43 12.28 2.40
N LEU A 133 -19.56 11.75 2.84
CA LEU A 133 -19.86 10.32 2.76
C LEU A 133 -19.87 9.81 1.32
N LEU A 134 -20.55 10.53 0.41
CA LEU A 134 -20.61 10.18 -1.01
C LEU A 134 -19.23 10.19 -1.67
N SER A 135 -18.38 11.17 -1.35
CA SER A 135 -17.02 11.23 -1.87
C SER A 135 -16.21 10.01 -1.45
N TYR A 136 -16.38 9.51 -0.24
CA TYR A 136 -15.71 8.30 0.23
C TYR A 136 -16.22 7.01 -0.40
N CYS A 137 -17.42 6.97 -0.97
CA CYS A 137 -17.89 5.80 -1.70
C CYS A 137 -16.96 5.43 -2.86
N VAL A 138 -16.31 6.41 -3.52
CA VAL A 138 -15.31 6.17 -4.57
C VAL A 138 -14.12 5.40 -4.00
N PHE A 139 -13.60 5.85 -2.85
CA PHE A 139 -12.48 5.19 -2.18
C PHE A 139 -12.84 3.77 -1.72
N PHE A 140 -13.95 3.61 -0.99
CA PHE A 140 -14.37 2.30 -0.48
C PHE A 140 -14.69 1.31 -1.60
N GLY A 141 -15.37 1.78 -2.65
CA GLY A 141 -15.66 0.95 -3.82
C GLY A 141 -14.37 0.47 -4.50
N TYR A 142 -13.39 1.36 -4.67
CA TYR A 142 -12.10 1.01 -5.24
C TYR A 142 -11.31 0.07 -4.31
N ALA A 143 -11.25 0.35 -3.01
CA ALA A 143 -10.56 -0.50 -2.04
C ALA A 143 -11.14 -1.92 -1.99
N ALA A 144 -12.47 -2.04 -1.97
CA ALA A 144 -13.15 -3.34 -2.02
C ALA A 144 -12.84 -4.09 -3.31
N TYR A 145 -12.86 -3.40 -4.46
CA TYR A 145 -12.49 -3.98 -5.75
C TYR A 145 -11.05 -4.50 -5.75
N VAL A 146 -10.08 -3.70 -5.28
CA VAL A 146 -8.66 -4.08 -5.21
C VAL A 146 -8.47 -5.29 -4.29
N ALA A 147 -9.10 -5.29 -3.11
CA ALA A 147 -9.06 -6.41 -2.19
C ALA A 147 -9.62 -7.69 -2.83
N PHE A 148 -10.79 -7.59 -3.48
CA PHE A 148 -11.40 -8.73 -4.19
C PHE A 148 -10.46 -9.31 -5.26
N VAL A 149 -9.90 -8.46 -6.13
CA VAL A 149 -8.98 -8.88 -7.19
C VAL A 149 -7.74 -9.55 -6.61
N PHE A 150 -7.19 -8.99 -5.54
CA PHE A 150 -6.02 -9.57 -4.87
C PHE A 150 -6.33 -10.95 -4.31
N TYR A 151 -7.38 -11.10 -3.50
CA TYR A 151 -7.71 -12.40 -2.88
C TYR A 151 -8.09 -13.45 -3.90
N HIS A 152 -8.82 -13.07 -4.96
CA HIS A 152 -9.12 -13.98 -6.07
C HIS A 152 -7.83 -14.48 -6.74
N THR A 153 -6.91 -13.57 -7.06
CA THR A 153 -5.62 -13.91 -7.67
C THR A 153 -4.76 -14.76 -6.73
N TYR A 154 -4.69 -14.38 -5.44
CA TYR A 154 -3.96 -15.11 -4.41
C TYR A 154 -4.47 -16.55 -4.26
N SER A 155 -5.79 -16.73 -4.20
CA SER A 155 -6.40 -18.05 -4.10
C SER A 155 -6.04 -18.95 -5.31
N GLN A 156 -6.12 -18.40 -6.53
CA GLN A 156 -5.73 -19.14 -7.74
C GLN A 156 -4.25 -19.53 -7.73
N VAL A 157 -3.36 -18.62 -7.38
CA VAL A 157 -1.92 -18.87 -7.31
C VAL A 157 -1.60 -19.88 -6.20
N SER A 158 -2.18 -19.72 -5.02
CA SER A 158 -1.99 -20.65 -3.91
C SER A 158 -2.43 -22.06 -4.24
N MET A 159 -3.59 -22.21 -4.90
CA MET A 159 -4.07 -23.54 -5.37
C MET A 159 -3.14 -24.16 -6.41
N ARG A 160 -2.61 -23.36 -7.35
CA ARG A 160 -1.65 -23.86 -8.36
C ARG A 160 -0.34 -24.30 -7.72
N LEU A 161 0.17 -23.52 -6.79
CA LEU A 161 1.41 -23.83 -6.06
C LEU A 161 1.25 -25.11 -5.23
N MET A 162 0.13 -25.31 -4.56
CA MET A 162 -0.16 -26.54 -3.81
C MET A 162 -0.21 -27.77 -4.72
N LYS A 163 -0.71 -27.64 -5.96
CA LYS A 163 -0.76 -28.75 -6.93
C LYS A 163 0.62 -29.07 -7.53
N MET A 164 1.51 -28.11 -7.60
CA MET A 164 2.82 -28.24 -8.29
C MET A 164 3.97 -28.62 -7.36
N SER A 165 3.84 -28.41 -6.07
CA SER A 165 4.93 -28.60 -5.10
C SER A 165 4.55 -29.58 -4.00
N LEU A 166 5.52 -30.43 -3.67
CA LEU A 166 5.47 -31.38 -2.55
C LEU A 166 5.76 -30.73 -1.17
N GLY A 167 5.70 -29.39 -1.04
CA GLY A 167 6.06 -28.73 0.19
C GLY A 167 5.71 -27.23 0.27
N ASN A 168 6.25 -26.52 1.25
CA ASN A 168 5.96 -25.18 1.79
C ASN A 168 5.98 -23.97 0.84
N VAL A 169 5.71 -24.11 -0.45
CA VAL A 169 5.72 -22.97 -1.39
C VAL A 169 4.61 -21.96 -1.11
N ARG A 170 3.54 -22.39 -0.40
CA ARG A 170 2.48 -21.49 0.05
C ARG A 170 3.03 -20.41 0.98
N ASP A 171 3.97 -20.75 1.84
CA ASP A 171 4.57 -19.82 2.79
C ASP A 171 5.36 -18.72 2.08
N PHE A 172 5.87 -18.98 0.88
CA PHE A 172 6.58 -18.00 0.07
C PHE A 172 5.71 -16.80 -0.37
N VAL A 173 4.41 -16.99 -0.56
CA VAL A 173 3.46 -15.94 -0.93
C VAL A 173 2.59 -15.47 0.24
N ARG A 174 2.63 -16.16 1.39
CA ARG A 174 1.79 -15.88 2.56
C ARG A 174 1.98 -14.48 3.11
N TRP A 175 3.20 -13.96 3.08
CA TRP A 175 3.48 -12.60 3.54
C TRP A 175 2.67 -11.54 2.80
N MET A 176 2.37 -11.74 1.50
CA MET A 176 1.54 -10.81 0.73
C MET A 176 0.10 -10.81 1.25
N GLN A 177 -0.44 -11.97 1.64
CA GLN A 177 -1.74 -12.06 2.28
C GLN A 177 -1.73 -11.32 3.62
N VAL A 178 -0.73 -11.56 4.48
CA VAL A 178 -0.60 -10.86 5.77
C VAL A 178 -0.51 -9.34 5.57
N CYS A 179 0.26 -8.86 4.59
CA CYS A 179 0.29 -7.44 4.26
C CYS A 179 -1.10 -6.91 3.88
N THR A 180 -1.86 -7.67 3.08
CA THR A 180 -3.22 -7.29 2.67
C THR A 180 -4.17 -7.23 3.86
N ASP A 181 -4.15 -8.24 4.72
CA ASP A 181 -4.97 -8.29 5.93
C ASP A 181 -4.67 -7.10 6.85
N LEU A 182 -3.38 -6.77 7.04
CA LEU A 182 -2.96 -5.61 7.84
C LEU A 182 -3.42 -4.27 7.22
N ILE A 183 -3.36 -4.12 5.91
CA ILE A 183 -3.83 -2.91 5.21
C ILE A 183 -5.33 -2.73 5.39
N ILE A 184 -6.10 -3.81 5.20
CA ILE A 184 -7.56 -3.77 5.37
C ILE A 184 -7.90 -3.45 6.82
N LEU A 185 -7.26 -4.10 7.78
CA LEU A 185 -7.46 -3.85 9.20
C LEU A 185 -7.11 -2.40 9.57
N PHE A 186 -5.99 -1.88 9.07
CA PHE A 186 -5.57 -0.51 9.30
C PHE A 186 -6.52 0.50 8.67
N GLY A 187 -6.93 0.28 7.41
CA GLY A 187 -7.90 1.13 6.72
C GLY A 187 -9.27 1.13 7.40
N PHE A 188 -9.79 -0.05 7.75
CA PHE A 188 -11.06 -0.18 8.47
C PHE A 188 -10.95 0.44 9.88
N GLY A 189 -9.88 0.16 10.62
CA GLY A 189 -9.61 0.73 11.93
C GLY A 189 -9.56 2.26 11.90
N SER A 190 -8.98 2.85 10.87
CA SER A 190 -8.94 4.32 10.72
C SER A 190 -10.33 4.93 10.56
N VAL A 191 -11.23 4.27 9.82
CA VAL A 191 -12.63 4.71 9.65
C VAL A 191 -13.41 4.58 10.96
N VAL A 192 -13.29 3.43 11.63
CA VAL A 192 -13.97 3.17 12.91
C VAL A 192 -13.52 4.18 13.97
N ILE A 193 -12.21 4.42 14.09
CA ILE A 193 -11.67 5.40 15.05
C ILE A 193 -12.17 6.81 14.71
N THR A 194 -12.20 7.19 13.43
CA THR A 194 -12.72 8.50 13.03
C THR A 194 -14.19 8.66 13.35
N ALA A 195 -15.00 7.62 13.18
CA ALA A 195 -16.44 7.66 13.44
C ALA A 195 -16.79 7.64 14.93
N LEU A 196 -16.10 6.81 15.73
CA LEU A 196 -16.43 6.61 17.14
C LEU A 196 -15.73 7.63 18.07
N PHE A 197 -14.57 8.13 17.70
CA PHE A 197 -13.73 9.01 18.52
C PHE A 197 -13.31 10.28 17.77
N PRO A 198 -14.26 11.07 17.23
CA PRO A 198 -13.93 12.24 16.39
C PRO A 198 -13.14 13.31 17.14
N ASN A 199 -13.40 13.45 18.45
CA ASN A 199 -12.79 14.50 19.31
C ASN A 199 -11.63 13.98 20.16
N ASP A 200 -11.36 12.69 20.17
CA ASP A 200 -10.35 12.06 21.02
C ASP A 200 -9.06 11.82 20.24
N SER A 201 -7.92 12.27 20.76
CA SER A 201 -6.63 12.17 20.09
C SER A 201 -5.93 10.84 20.32
N LEU A 202 -6.16 10.19 21.47
CA LEU A 202 -5.43 8.99 21.86
C LEU A 202 -5.62 7.79 20.88
N PRO A 203 -6.85 7.46 20.44
CA PRO A 203 -7.05 6.38 19.46
C PRO A 203 -6.28 6.62 18.14
N PHE A 204 -6.17 7.89 17.72
CA PHE A 204 -5.40 8.24 16.52
C PHE A 204 -3.90 8.09 16.74
N VAL A 205 -3.39 8.45 17.92
CA VAL A 205 -1.97 8.21 18.26
C VAL A 205 -1.65 6.72 18.20
N LEU A 206 -2.49 5.87 18.78
CA LEU A 206 -2.31 4.42 18.70
C LEU A 206 -2.36 3.91 17.25
N LEU A 207 -3.28 4.42 16.44
CA LEU A 207 -3.38 4.09 15.02
C LEU A 207 -2.12 4.49 14.24
N LEU A 208 -1.54 5.66 14.50
CA LEU A 208 -0.31 6.12 13.86
C LEU A 208 0.87 5.16 14.13
N PHE A 209 1.06 4.73 15.37
CA PHE A 209 2.11 3.78 15.72
C PHE A 209 1.82 2.37 15.18
N ALA A 210 0.56 1.92 15.18
CA ALA A 210 0.16 0.68 14.51
C ALA A 210 0.48 0.71 13.01
N GLY A 211 0.27 1.87 12.35
CA GLY A 211 0.65 2.12 10.97
C GLY A 211 2.16 1.97 10.73
N VAL A 212 3.00 2.53 11.61
CA VAL A 212 4.46 2.34 11.52
C VAL A 212 4.83 0.86 11.63
N GLY A 213 4.22 0.13 12.55
CA GLY A 213 4.43 -1.33 12.70
C GLY A 213 4.06 -2.09 11.42
N MET A 214 2.91 -1.77 10.83
CA MET A 214 2.45 -2.33 9.56
C MET A 214 3.43 -2.04 8.42
N PHE A 215 3.84 -0.79 8.24
CA PHE A 215 4.78 -0.40 7.18
C PHE A 215 6.15 -1.04 7.38
N SER A 216 6.64 -1.13 8.63
CA SER A 216 7.88 -1.82 8.96
C SER A 216 7.84 -3.29 8.53
N TYR A 217 6.73 -3.98 8.82
CA TYR A 217 6.53 -5.36 8.39
C TYR A 217 6.52 -5.50 6.86
N MET A 218 5.85 -4.57 6.16
CA MET A 218 5.79 -4.58 4.69
C MET A 218 7.15 -4.33 4.05
N VAL A 219 7.90 -3.35 4.55
CA VAL A 219 9.25 -3.02 4.08
C VAL A 219 10.19 -4.21 4.32
N TYR A 220 10.15 -4.80 5.51
CA TYR A 220 10.92 -5.99 5.84
C TYR A 220 10.58 -7.18 4.91
N SER A 221 9.29 -7.43 4.70
CA SER A 221 8.82 -8.57 3.91
C SER A 221 9.20 -8.44 2.43
N ILE A 222 9.03 -7.26 1.83
CA ILE A 222 9.43 -7.03 0.44
C ILE A 222 10.94 -7.11 0.25
N GLU A 223 11.72 -6.64 1.22
CA GLU A 223 13.18 -6.75 1.19
C GLU A 223 13.65 -8.21 1.25
N ASN A 224 13.08 -9.00 2.15
CA ASN A 224 13.39 -10.43 2.26
C ASN A 224 12.98 -11.21 1.02
N TYR A 225 11.85 -10.88 0.42
CA TYR A 225 11.43 -11.47 -0.86
C TYR A 225 12.47 -11.23 -1.96
N GLY A 226 13.05 -10.03 -2.02
CA GLY A 226 14.11 -9.67 -2.95
C GLY A 226 15.38 -10.50 -2.79
N LYS A 227 15.75 -10.85 -1.55
CA LYS A 227 16.92 -11.70 -1.28
C LYS A 227 16.76 -13.12 -1.82
N VAL A 228 15.53 -13.61 -1.92
CA VAL A 228 15.23 -14.97 -2.43
C VAL A 228 15.10 -15.00 -3.95
N ILE A 229 14.57 -13.94 -4.55
CA ILE A 229 14.38 -13.87 -6.02
C ILE A 229 15.71 -13.96 -6.77
N ASP A 230 16.77 -13.29 -6.31
CA ASP A 230 18.05 -13.23 -7.01
C ASP A 230 18.73 -14.62 -7.12
N PRO A 231 18.90 -15.38 -6.02
CA PRO A 231 19.43 -16.74 -6.08
C PRO A 231 18.55 -17.70 -6.89
N ALA A 232 17.22 -17.65 -6.74
CA ALA A 232 16.30 -18.51 -7.46
C ALA A 232 16.37 -18.29 -8.98
N THR A 233 16.47 -17.04 -9.42
CA THR A 233 16.60 -16.70 -10.85
C THR A 233 17.93 -17.16 -11.42
N ARG A 234 19.05 -17.00 -10.68
CA ARG A 234 20.37 -17.51 -11.10
C ARG A 234 20.34 -19.02 -11.26
N ALA A 235 19.83 -19.75 -10.26
CA ALA A 235 19.70 -21.20 -10.33
C ALA A 235 18.89 -21.67 -11.55
N THR A 236 17.79 -20.97 -11.87
CA THR A 236 16.97 -21.29 -13.04
C THR A 236 17.71 -21.05 -14.36
N LEU A 237 18.50 -19.97 -14.45
CA LEU A 237 19.32 -19.67 -15.62
C LEU A 237 20.42 -20.72 -15.80
N ASP A 238 21.11 -21.14 -14.74
CA ASP A 238 22.15 -22.17 -14.80
C ASP A 238 21.61 -23.51 -15.28
N VAL A 239 20.44 -23.93 -14.80
CA VAL A 239 19.77 -25.15 -15.27
C VAL A 239 19.39 -25.04 -16.76
N SER A 240 18.91 -23.88 -17.20
CA SER A 240 18.53 -23.66 -18.61
C SER A 240 19.74 -23.72 -19.54
N MET A 241 20.86 -23.12 -19.14
CA MET A 241 22.14 -23.16 -19.88
C MET A 241 22.73 -24.58 -19.95
N GLN A 242 22.64 -25.35 -18.87
CA GLN A 242 23.06 -26.75 -18.85
C GLN A 242 22.21 -27.62 -19.79
N ARG A 243 20.88 -27.41 -19.84
CA ARG A 243 20.01 -28.10 -20.79
C ARG A 243 20.31 -27.77 -22.25
N GLN A 244 20.64 -26.50 -22.55
CA GLN A 244 21.04 -26.12 -23.92
C GLN A 244 22.38 -26.73 -24.34
N LYS A 245 23.37 -26.82 -23.43
CA LYS A 245 24.66 -27.49 -23.70
C LYS A 245 24.47 -28.98 -24.00
N ARG A 246 23.58 -29.68 -23.22
CA ARG A 246 23.28 -31.12 -23.46
C ARG A 246 22.53 -31.39 -24.77
N LYS A 247 21.81 -30.40 -25.34
CA LYS A 247 21.14 -30.57 -26.64
C LYS A 247 22.05 -30.29 -27.83
N LYS A 248 23.24 -29.74 -27.63
CA LYS A 248 24.20 -29.42 -28.68
C LYS A 248 25.33 -30.48 -28.81
N VAL A 249 25.34 -31.46 -27.92
CA VAL A 249 26.18 -32.67 -27.95
C VAL A 249 25.26 -33.83 -28.38
#